data_4d124b43dbf23c135098a2f3919005f2
#
_entry.id   4d124b43dbf23c135098a2f3919005f2
#
_cell.length_a   1.000
_cell.length_b   1.000
_cell.length_c   1.000
_cell.angle_alpha   90.00
_cell.angle_beta   90.00
_cell.angle_gamma   90.00
#
_symmetry.space_group_name_H-M   'P 1'
#
loop_
_entity.id
_entity.type
_entity.pdbx_description
1 polymer ?
#
loop_
_entity_poly.entity_id
_entity_poly.type
_entity_poly.pdbx_seq_one_letter_code
_entity_poly.pdbx_strand_id
1 'polypeptide(L)'
;MWLVLVPVALLFAIILLPIPRIGGNVTLGLLAAAAAAALLGGLSPTDVASAAIYGIDKLAWVIMLSIFGSLYAESQVRLGAMQTALDSFRALFGRSTAGLVCAVIMTLVLSGSLLGDAIAAATVIGLLVIPTLASLKLSGERIAVIIVMGAVIGSGMPPISQSFFLAASLTGIDPGDILGWAYLTMSVSVVIAMLMGVWLSRKVRSVDMAAPEPLGQVLRARWRTLIPMTVLLVIVIAASLGFNLFEHVPGIAQGWRH
;
A
#
# COMPACT_ATOMS: atom_id res chain seq x y z
N MET A 1 -28.59 6.53 -15.12
CA MET A 1 -27.36 6.06 -15.78
C MET A 1 -26.39 7.20 -16.07
N TRP A 2 -26.82 8.30 -16.70
CA TRP A 2 -25.97 9.48 -16.95
C TRP A 2 -25.42 10.16 -15.69
N LEU A 3 -26.18 10.15 -14.59
CA LEU A 3 -25.76 10.70 -13.27
C LEU A 3 -24.50 10.06 -12.72
N VAL A 4 -24.17 8.85 -13.12
CA VAL A 4 -22.95 8.14 -12.70
C VAL A 4 -21.88 8.20 -13.78
N LEU A 5 -22.28 8.01 -15.04
CA LEU A 5 -21.32 7.94 -16.15
C LEU A 5 -20.57 9.26 -16.38
N VAL A 6 -21.25 10.42 -16.31
CA VAL A 6 -20.64 11.72 -16.56
C VAL A 6 -19.59 12.08 -15.50
N PRO A 7 -19.88 11.99 -14.17
CA PRO A 7 -18.86 12.23 -13.14
C PRO A 7 -17.66 11.29 -13.25
N VAL A 8 -17.89 9.99 -13.50
CA VAL A 8 -16.81 9.01 -13.66
C VAL A 8 -15.98 9.30 -14.91
N ALA A 9 -16.63 9.60 -16.04
CA ALA A 9 -15.91 9.98 -17.27
C ALA A 9 -15.07 11.28 -17.07
N LEU A 10 -15.61 12.26 -16.36
CA LEU A 10 -14.89 13.50 -16.03
C LEU A 10 -13.69 13.23 -15.12
N LEU A 11 -13.83 12.37 -14.12
CA LEU A 11 -12.73 11.93 -13.25
C LEU A 11 -11.59 11.36 -14.10
N PHE A 12 -11.90 10.37 -14.94
CA PHE A 12 -10.89 9.73 -15.78
C PHE A 12 -10.30 10.70 -16.81
N ALA A 13 -11.11 11.61 -17.38
CA ALA A 13 -10.63 12.61 -18.30
C ALA A 13 -9.59 13.53 -17.66
N ILE A 14 -9.81 14.01 -16.45
CA ILE A 14 -8.87 14.86 -15.71
C ILE A 14 -7.59 14.11 -15.35
N ILE A 15 -7.69 12.83 -14.99
CA ILE A 15 -6.54 12.03 -14.57
C ILE A 15 -5.70 11.60 -15.79
N LEU A 16 -6.33 11.14 -16.86
CA LEU A 16 -5.65 10.50 -17.98
C LEU A 16 -5.26 11.45 -19.11
N LEU A 17 -5.99 12.55 -19.30
CA LEU A 17 -5.67 13.50 -20.37
C LEU A 17 -4.54 14.44 -19.91
N PRO A 18 -3.58 14.73 -20.78
CA PRO A 18 -2.48 15.66 -20.53
C PRO A 18 -2.96 17.12 -20.60
N ILE A 19 -3.91 17.51 -19.76
CA ILE A 19 -4.46 18.88 -19.71
C ILE A 19 -3.45 19.76 -18.97
N PRO A 20 -2.94 20.84 -19.58
CA PRO A 20 -2.00 21.74 -18.91
C PRO A 20 -2.55 22.25 -17.57
N ARG A 21 -1.76 22.14 -16.50
CA ARG A 21 -2.05 22.55 -15.11
C ARG A 21 -3.08 21.71 -14.33
N ILE A 22 -3.87 20.85 -14.97
CA ILE A 22 -4.96 20.11 -14.34
C ILE A 22 -4.75 18.59 -14.49
N GLY A 23 -4.17 18.16 -15.63
CA GLY A 23 -3.98 16.76 -15.96
C GLY A 23 -3.13 16.01 -14.91
N GLY A 24 -3.56 14.80 -14.55
CA GLY A 24 -2.90 13.97 -13.55
C GLY A 24 -3.23 14.33 -12.09
N ASN A 25 -4.00 15.40 -11.84
CA ASN A 25 -4.37 15.77 -10.48
C ASN A 25 -5.64 15.03 -10.02
N VAL A 26 -5.42 13.95 -9.25
CA VAL A 26 -6.50 13.08 -8.74
C VAL A 26 -7.47 13.87 -7.85
N THR A 27 -6.97 14.77 -7.00
CA THR A 27 -7.80 15.57 -6.08
C THR A 27 -8.75 16.48 -6.86
N LEU A 28 -8.24 17.17 -7.88
CA LEU A 28 -9.09 18.01 -8.75
C LEU A 28 -10.08 17.15 -9.52
N GLY A 29 -9.67 15.97 -10.01
CA GLY A 29 -10.56 15.01 -10.67
C GLY A 29 -11.72 14.59 -9.80
N LEU A 30 -11.45 14.21 -8.55
CA LEU A 30 -12.48 13.81 -7.57
C LEU A 30 -13.42 14.96 -7.22
N LEU A 31 -12.89 16.16 -6.97
CA LEU A 31 -13.72 17.34 -6.66
C LEU A 31 -14.60 17.75 -7.84
N ALA A 32 -14.04 17.73 -9.07
CA ALA A 32 -14.80 18.05 -10.27
C ALA A 32 -15.90 17.00 -10.53
N ALA A 33 -15.61 15.72 -10.35
CA ALA A 33 -16.58 14.63 -10.48
C ALA A 33 -17.70 14.76 -9.43
N ALA A 34 -17.36 15.08 -8.18
CA ALA A 34 -18.35 15.30 -7.12
C ALA A 34 -19.24 16.51 -7.42
N ALA A 35 -18.63 17.62 -7.88
CA ALA A 35 -19.39 18.80 -8.30
C ALA A 35 -20.32 18.52 -9.48
N ALA A 36 -19.84 17.79 -10.50
CA ALA A 36 -20.66 17.38 -11.64
C ALA A 36 -21.83 16.47 -11.20
N ALA A 37 -21.59 15.52 -10.28
CA ALA A 37 -22.63 14.67 -9.74
C ALA A 37 -23.70 15.48 -8.98
N ALA A 38 -23.29 16.45 -8.17
CA ALA A 38 -24.18 17.33 -7.43
C ALA A 38 -25.05 18.19 -8.37
N LEU A 39 -24.45 18.80 -9.39
CA LEU A 39 -25.15 19.61 -10.38
C LEU A 39 -26.14 18.79 -11.22
N LEU A 40 -25.72 17.63 -11.70
CA LEU A 40 -26.58 16.72 -12.47
C LEU A 40 -27.71 16.13 -11.61
N GLY A 41 -27.47 15.93 -10.30
CA GLY A 41 -28.46 15.47 -9.34
C GLY A 41 -29.41 16.55 -8.87
N GLY A 42 -29.19 17.82 -9.25
CA GLY A 42 -30.02 18.95 -8.79
C GLY A 42 -29.95 19.20 -7.29
N LEU A 43 -28.84 18.86 -6.66
CA LEU A 43 -28.64 18.99 -5.22
C LEU A 43 -28.48 20.48 -4.83
N SER A 44 -29.15 20.86 -3.75
CA SER A 44 -28.96 22.18 -3.15
C SER A 44 -27.58 22.30 -2.47
N PRO A 45 -27.04 23.51 -2.24
CA PRO A 45 -25.79 23.68 -1.49
C PRO A 45 -25.80 23.04 -0.11
N THR A 46 -26.96 23.02 0.55
CA THR A 46 -27.15 22.37 1.86
C THR A 46 -27.07 20.85 1.75
N ASP A 47 -27.62 20.25 0.68
CA ASP A 47 -27.53 18.83 0.45
C ASP A 47 -26.09 18.41 0.12
N VAL A 48 -25.36 19.22 -0.65
CA VAL A 48 -23.94 18.98 -0.95
C VAL A 48 -23.11 19.03 0.34
N ALA A 49 -23.35 20.00 1.22
CA ALA A 49 -22.64 20.08 2.50
C ALA A 49 -22.97 18.87 3.41
N SER A 50 -24.24 18.48 3.47
CA SER A 50 -24.67 17.30 4.24
C SER A 50 -24.07 16.01 3.68
N ALA A 51 -24.03 15.86 2.36
CA ALA A 51 -23.42 14.71 1.69
C ALA A 51 -21.89 14.66 1.93
N ALA A 52 -21.22 15.80 1.95
CA ALA A 52 -19.80 15.88 2.26
C ALA A 52 -19.50 15.45 3.70
N ILE A 53 -20.27 15.95 4.67
CA ILE A 53 -20.16 15.55 6.09
C ILE A 53 -20.38 14.06 6.25
N TYR A 54 -21.45 13.53 5.63
CA TYR A 54 -21.75 12.10 5.64
C TYR A 54 -20.62 11.26 5.02
N GLY A 55 -20.04 11.73 3.90
CA GLY A 55 -18.91 11.07 3.26
C GLY A 55 -17.66 11.04 4.14
N ILE A 56 -17.36 12.13 4.84
CA ILE A 56 -16.24 12.19 5.78
C ILE A 56 -16.47 11.22 6.95
N ASP A 57 -17.66 11.20 7.51
CA ASP A 57 -18.02 10.29 8.60
C ASP A 57 -17.86 8.83 8.19
N LYS A 58 -18.40 8.45 7.03
CA LYS A 58 -18.28 7.11 6.47
C LYS A 58 -16.83 6.68 6.21
N LEU A 59 -15.95 7.61 5.84
CA LEU A 59 -14.54 7.34 5.53
C LEU A 59 -13.59 7.69 6.69
N ALA A 60 -14.10 8.11 7.84
CA ALA A 60 -13.29 8.55 8.99
C ALA A 60 -12.27 7.49 9.40
N TRP A 61 -12.66 6.21 9.44
CA TRP A 61 -11.76 5.12 9.77
C TRP A 61 -10.62 4.94 8.74
N VAL A 62 -10.89 5.15 7.43
CA VAL A 62 -9.87 5.11 6.38
C VAL A 62 -8.86 6.25 6.54
N ILE A 63 -9.37 7.46 6.85
CA ILE A 63 -8.53 8.65 7.11
C ILE A 63 -7.62 8.39 8.32
N MET A 64 -8.19 7.89 9.42
CA MET A 64 -7.41 7.55 10.61
C MET A 64 -6.38 6.45 10.33
N LEU A 65 -6.75 5.41 9.59
CA LEU A 65 -5.83 4.35 9.21
C LEU A 65 -4.67 4.89 8.36
N SER A 66 -4.93 5.81 7.42
CA SER A 66 -3.88 6.45 6.61
C SER A 66 -2.93 7.29 7.46
N ILE A 67 -3.45 8.08 8.41
CA ILE A 67 -2.63 8.90 9.30
C ILE A 67 -1.74 8.03 10.18
N PHE A 68 -2.33 7.08 10.91
CA PHE A 68 -1.58 6.20 11.81
C PHE A 68 -0.67 5.25 11.05
N GLY A 69 -1.09 4.77 9.88
CA GLY A 69 -0.27 3.96 8.98
C GLY A 69 0.99 4.72 8.53
N SER A 70 0.85 5.97 8.12
CA SER A 70 1.99 6.81 7.71
C SER A 70 2.95 7.11 8.88
N LEU A 71 2.42 7.40 10.07
CA LEU A 71 3.23 7.57 11.28
C LEU A 71 3.98 6.30 11.65
N TYR A 72 3.30 5.17 11.54
CA TYR A 72 3.89 3.85 11.78
C TYR A 72 5.00 3.56 10.74
N ALA A 73 4.75 3.84 9.45
CA ALA A 73 5.75 3.69 8.39
C ALA A 73 7.03 4.44 8.70
N GLU A 74 6.89 5.72 9.01
CA GLU A 74 8.02 6.59 9.34
C GLU A 74 8.79 6.07 10.56
N SER A 75 8.08 5.60 11.58
CA SER A 75 8.69 5.00 12.77
C SER A 75 9.50 3.74 12.42
N GLN A 76 8.98 2.87 11.55
CA GLN A 76 9.67 1.65 11.12
C GLN A 76 10.95 1.96 10.32
N VAL A 77 10.93 3.01 9.49
CA VAL A 77 12.12 3.47 8.76
C VAL A 77 13.16 4.01 9.73
N ARG A 78 12.77 4.87 10.67
CA ARG A 78 13.69 5.44 11.68
C ARG A 78 14.28 4.38 12.60
N LEU A 79 13.53 3.36 12.94
CA LEU A 79 14.01 2.20 13.71
C LEU A 79 14.92 1.27 12.90
N GLY A 80 15.02 1.45 11.58
CA GLY A 80 15.80 0.60 10.69
C GLY A 80 15.15 -0.74 10.36
N ALA A 81 13.88 -0.95 10.70
CA ALA A 81 13.15 -2.19 10.41
C ALA A 81 13.07 -2.45 8.91
N MET A 82 12.74 -1.42 8.13
CA MET A 82 12.61 -1.54 6.67
C MET A 82 13.97 -1.83 6.00
N GLN A 83 15.05 -1.22 6.49
CA GLN A 83 16.40 -1.54 6.02
C GLN A 83 16.76 -3.00 6.35
N THR A 84 16.43 -3.46 7.55
CA THR A 84 16.68 -4.86 7.95
C THR A 84 15.86 -5.83 7.10
N ALA A 85 14.60 -5.50 6.76
CA ALA A 85 13.77 -6.29 5.86
C ALA A 85 14.39 -6.35 4.46
N LEU A 86 14.84 -5.22 3.91
CA LEU A 86 15.51 -5.16 2.62
C LEU A 86 16.78 -6.03 2.60
N ASP A 87 17.63 -5.91 3.61
CA ASP A 87 18.87 -6.68 3.73
C ASP A 87 18.57 -8.18 3.89
N SER A 88 17.50 -8.53 4.62
CA SER A 88 17.03 -9.92 4.75
C SER A 88 16.55 -10.50 3.42
N PHE A 89 15.76 -9.75 2.65
CA PHE A 89 15.34 -10.19 1.32
C PHE A 89 16.51 -10.24 0.34
N ARG A 90 17.47 -9.32 0.41
CA ARG A 90 18.71 -9.40 -0.37
C ARG A 90 19.50 -10.67 -0.06
N ALA A 91 19.58 -11.05 1.21
CA ALA A 91 20.24 -12.29 1.61
C ALA A 91 19.52 -13.54 1.05
N LEU A 92 18.17 -13.51 0.96
CA LEU A 92 17.34 -14.60 0.43
C LEU A 92 17.40 -14.70 -1.09
N PHE A 93 17.19 -13.59 -1.80
CA PHE A 93 17.10 -13.57 -3.26
C PHE A 93 18.47 -13.52 -3.95
N GLY A 94 19.53 -13.29 -3.20
CA GLY A 94 20.90 -13.55 -3.64
C GLY A 94 21.57 -12.44 -4.40
N ARG A 95 22.62 -12.87 -5.13
CA ARG A 95 23.73 -12.06 -5.60
C ARG A 95 23.55 -11.50 -7.01
N SER A 96 22.37 -11.69 -7.59
CA SER A 96 22.10 -11.26 -8.97
C SER A 96 21.34 -9.93 -9.00
N THR A 97 21.46 -9.20 -10.11
CA THR A 97 20.62 -8.02 -10.40
C THR A 97 19.13 -8.33 -10.26
N ALA A 98 18.70 -9.48 -10.79
CA ALA A 98 17.33 -9.94 -10.68
C ALA A 98 16.92 -10.21 -9.23
N GLY A 99 17.79 -10.84 -8.43
CA GLY A 99 17.56 -11.08 -7.01
C GLY A 99 17.41 -9.79 -6.21
N LEU A 100 18.23 -8.78 -6.51
CA LEU A 100 18.12 -7.48 -5.86
C LEU A 100 16.79 -6.77 -6.16
N VAL A 101 16.33 -6.82 -7.41
CA VAL A 101 15.03 -6.27 -7.81
C VAL A 101 13.89 -7.02 -7.11
N CYS A 102 13.96 -8.34 -7.03
CA CYS A 102 12.99 -9.14 -6.27
C CYS A 102 12.99 -8.78 -4.78
N ALA A 103 14.17 -8.59 -4.17
CA ALA A 103 14.29 -8.17 -2.78
C ALA A 103 13.61 -6.81 -2.54
N VAL A 104 13.83 -5.85 -3.44
CA VAL A 104 13.17 -4.53 -3.37
C VAL A 104 11.65 -4.67 -3.50
N ILE A 105 11.15 -5.43 -4.48
CA ILE A 105 9.72 -5.66 -4.65
C ILE A 105 9.13 -6.28 -3.39
N MET A 106 9.75 -7.30 -2.83
CA MET A 106 9.28 -7.95 -1.60
C MET A 106 9.27 -7.00 -0.40
N THR A 107 10.27 -6.13 -0.29
CA THR A 107 10.31 -5.11 0.77
C THR A 107 9.14 -4.12 0.61
N LEU A 108 8.85 -3.67 -0.62
CA LEU A 108 7.73 -2.79 -0.91
C LEU A 108 6.39 -3.48 -0.66
N VAL A 109 6.24 -4.74 -1.06
CA VAL A 109 5.04 -5.54 -0.81
C VAL A 109 4.81 -5.74 0.68
N LEU A 110 5.83 -6.13 1.43
CA LEU A 110 5.74 -6.28 2.89
C LEU A 110 5.34 -4.96 3.55
N SER A 111 6.00 -3.88 3.16
CA SER A 111 5.72 -2.55 3.71
C SER A 111 4.31 -2.10 3.37
N GLY A 112 3.90 -2.24 2.11
CA GLY A 112 2.56 -1.88 1.64
C GLY A 112 1.46 -2.66 2.37
N SER A 113 1.66 -3.97 2.62
CA SER A 113 0.70 -4.80 3.33
C SER A 113 0.56 -4.44 4.81
N LEU A 114 1.61 -3.92 5.42
CA LEU A 114 1.59 -3.45 6.82
C LEU A 114 1.05 -2.03 6.97
N LEU A 115 1.22 -1.19 5.94
CA LEU A 115 0.76 0.19 5.94
C LEU A 115 -0.67 0.32 5.42
N GLY A 116 -1.09 -0.61 4.57
CA GLY A 116 -2.38 -0.57 3.88
C GLY A 116 -2.52 0.58 2.88
N ASP A 117 -1.46 1.36 2.66
CA ASP A 117 -1.44 2.57 1.82
C ASP A 117 -0.27 2.52 0.82
N ALA A 118 -0.62 2.54 -0.48
CA ALA A 118 0.37 2.51 -1.56
C ALA A 118 1.20 3.79 -1.63
N ILE A 119 0.61 4.95 -1.33
CA ILE A 119 1.29 6.24 -1.41
C ILE A 119 2.34 6.32 -0.31
N ALA A 120 1.97 5.95 0.93
CA ALA A 120 2.90 5.90 2.05
C ALA A 120 4.04 4.90 1.76
N ALA A 121 3.74 3.70 1.28
CA ALA A 121 4.74 2.71 0.92
C ALA A 121 5.67 3.21 -0.20
N ALA A 122 5.13 3.78 -1.28
CA ALA A 122 5.92 4.28 -2.40
C ALA A 122 6.80 5.48 -2.02
N THR A 123 6.31 6.39 -1.17
CA THR A 123 7.08 7.59 -0.79
C THR A 123 8.12 7.27 0.27
N VAL A 124 7.73 6.63 1.36
CA VAL A 124 8.64 6.38 2.49
C VAL A 124 9.66 5.28 2.14
N ILE A 125 9.18 4.12 1.69
CA ILE A 125 10.06 3.00 1.37
C ILE A 125 10.70 3.17 0.00
N GLY A 126 9.99 3.81 -0.93
CA GLY A 126 10.55 4.17 -2.25
C GLY A 126 11.84 4.95 -2.12
N LEU A 127 11.88 5.98 -1.27
CA LEU A 127 13.11 6.75 -1.01
C LEU A 127 14.25 5.89 -0.47
N LEU A 128 13.94 4.90 0.37
CA LEU A 128 14.93 3.96 0.91
C LEU A 128 15.54 3.07 -0.18
N VAL A 129 14.73 2.61 -1.14
CA VAL A 129 15.17 1.63 -2.16
C VAL A 129 15.71 2.27 -3.44
N ILE A 130 15.44 3.56 -3.69
CA ILE A 130 15.97 4.28 -4.88
C ILE A 130 17.47 4.15 -5.01
N PRO A 131 18.31 4.40 -3.99
CA PRO A 131 19.76 4.26 -4.11
C PRO A 131 20.17 2.84 -4.53
N THR A 132 19.48 1.83 -4.00
CA THR A 132 19.72 0.42 -4.32
C THR A 132 19.40 0.12 -5.79
N LEU A 133 18.26 0.61 -6.31
CA LEU A 133 17.89 0.42 -7.72
C LEU A 133 18.75 1.28 -8.67
N ALA A 134 19.14 2.48 -8.25
CA ALA A 134 20.00 3.36 -9.02
C ALA A 134 21.42 2.78 -9.19
N SER A 135 21.94 2.05 -8.19
CA SER A 135 23.21 1.34 -8.29
C SER A 135 23.23 0.31 -9.44
N LEU A 136 22.06 -0.19 -9.84
CA LEU A 136 21.88 -1.06 -11.00
C LEU A 136 21.87 -0.31 -12.34
N LYS A 137 22.06 1.00 -12.36
CA LYS A 137 21.97 1.85 -13.58
C LYS A 137 20.64 1.70 -14.33
N LEU A 138 19.56 1.45 -13.62
CA LEU A 138 18.21 1.48 -14.16
C LEU A 138 17.79 2.93 -14.47
N SER A 139 17.01 3.12 -15.54
CA SER A 139 16.41 4.45 -15.81
C SER A 139 15.41 4.82 -14.72
N GLY A 140 15.24 6.14 -14.48
CA GLY A 140 14.30 6.64 -13.48
C GLY A 140 12.87 6.10 -13.68
N GLU A 141 12.44 5.97 -14.93
CA GLU A 141 11.14 5.38 -15.27
C GLU A 141 11.00 3.93 -14.78
N ARG A 142 12.02 3.09 -14.98
CA ARG A 142 12.00 1.70 -14.52
C ARG A 142 12.01 1.60 -13.00
N ILE A 143 12.79 2.47 -12.35
CA ILE A 143 12.81 2.57 -10.89
C ILE A 143 11.41 2.94 -10.39
N ALA A 144 10.78 3.95 -10.96
CA ALA A 144 9.43 4.37 -10.62
C ALA A 144 8.41 3.24 -10.81
N VAL A 145 8.45 2.52 -11.93
CA VAL A 145 7.56 1.38 -12.19
C VAL A 145 7.74 0.29 -11.13
N ILE A 146 8.97 -0.08 -10.77
CA ILE A 146 9.24 -1.10 -9.75
C ILE A 146 8.69 -0.67 -8.39
N ILE A 147 8.90 0.59 -8.01
CA ILE A 147 8.43 1.12 -6.72
C ILE A 147 6.91 1.14 -6.67
N VAL A 148 6.27 1.74 -7.69
CA VAL A 148 4.80 1.85 -7.73
C VAL A 148 4.15 0.47 -7.76
N MET A 149 4.66 -0.43 -8.59
CA MET A 149 4.14 -1.80 -8.69
C MET A 149 4.22 -2.54 -7.35
N GLY A 150 5.38 -2.52 -6.69
CA GLY A 150 5.55 -3.16 -5.38
C GLY A 150 4.65 -2.55 -4.30
N ALA A 151 4.57 -1.23 -4.25
CA ALA A 151 3.76 -0.50 -3.27
C ALA A 151 2.25 -0.74 -3.45
N VAL A 152 1.76 -0.70 -4.70
CA VAL A 152 0.33 -0.92 -5.01
C VAL A 152 -0.08 -2.36 -4.70
N ILE A 153 0.71 -3.34 -5.11
CA ILE A 153 0.42 -4.75 -4.79
C ILE A 153 0.46 -4.98 -3.28
N GLY A 154 1.44 -4.39 -2.61
CA GLY A 154 1.55 -4.48 -1.15
C GLY A 154 0.33 -3.89 -0.45
N SER A 155 -0.13 -2.70 -0.83
CA SER A 155 -1.29 -2.08 -0.20
C SER A 155 -2.60 -2.82 -0.44
N GLY A 156 -2.71 -3.58 -1.53
CA GLY A 156 -3.83 -4.49 -1.78
C GLY A 156 -3.73 -5.81 -1.03
N MET A 157 -2.56 -6.16 -0.51
CA MET A 157 -2.32 -7.43 0.16
C MET A 157 -2.77 -7.39 1.62
N PRO A 158 -3.59 -8.34 2.10
CA PRO A 158 -3.86 -8.49 3.52
C PRO A 158 -2.53 -8.67 4.30
N PRO A 159 -2.44 -8.32 5.58
CA PRO A 159 -3.56 -8.21 6.53
C PRO A 159 -4.15 -6.79 6.64
N ILE A 160 -3.47 -5.73 6.22
CA ILE A 160 -3.95 -4.35 6.35
C ILE A 160 -4.12 -3.75 4.96
N SER A 161 -5.28 -3.96 4.34
CA SER A 161 -5.61 -3.38 3.04
C SER A 161 -6.85 -2.49 3.16
N GLN A 162 -6.65 -1.18 3.00
CA GLN A 162 -7.76 -0.21 3.05
C GLN A 162 -8.79 -0.48 1.96
N SER A 163 -8.34 -0.80 0.76
CA SER A 163 -9.22 -1.08 -0.38
C SER A 163 -10.10 -2.31 -0.14
N PHE A 164 -9.51 -3.35 0.44
CA PHE A 164 -10.19 -4.60 0.76
C PHE A 164 -11.25 -4.39 1.85
N PHE A 165 -10.88 -3.76 2.96
CA PHE A 165 -11.81 -3.50 4.05
C PHE A 165 -12.92 -2.51 3.65
N LEU A 166 -12.60 -1.51 2.82
CA LEU A 166 -13.59 -0.59 2.28
C LEU A 166 -14.60 -1.33 1.38
N ALA A 167 -14.12 -2.19 0.49
CA ALA A 167 -15.00 -2.99 -0.36
C ALA A 167 -15.91 -3.91 0.46
N ALA A 168 -15.37 -4.60 1.47
CA ALA A 168 -16.15 -5.42 2.39
C ALA A 168 -17.23 -4.62 3.13
N SER A 169 -16.86 -3.46 3.67
CA SER A 169 -17.75 -2.54 4.37
C SER A 169 -18.91 -2.04 3.47
N LEU A 170 -18.61 -1.71 2.20
CA LEU A 170 -19.62 -1.23 1.26
C LEU A 170 -20.56 -2.33 0.74
N THR A 171 -20.07 -3.57 0.66
CA THR A 171 -20.86 -4.72 0.17
C THR A 171 -21.57 -5.47 1.29
N GLY A 172 -21.23 -5.21 2.56
CA GLY A 172 -21.77 -5.94 3.71
C GLY A 172 -21.28 -7.39 3.80
N ILE A 173 -20.21 -7.74 3.08
CA ILE A 173 -19.60 -9.08 3.14
C ILE A 173 -18.61 -9.13 4.30
N ASP A 174 -18.58 -10.25 5.03
CA ASP A 174 -17.59 -10.44 6.10
C ASP A 174 -16.19 -10.49 5.49
N PRO A 175 -15.23 -9.68 5.98
CA PRO A 175 -13.85 -9.73 5.51
C PRO A 175 -13.24 -11.13 5.57
N GLY A 176 -13.60 -11.95 6.56
CA GLY A 176 -13.12 -13.32 6.70
C GLY A 176 -13.42 -14.21 5.51
N ASP A 177 -14.59 -14.05 4.89
CA ASP A 177 -15.05 -14.89 3.77
C ASP A 177 -14.24 -14.67 2.49
N ILE A 178 -13.71 -13.46 2.31
CA ILE A 178 -12.98 -13.08 1.09
C ILE A 178 -11.47 -12.97 1.29
N LEU A 179 -11.00 -13.09 2.55
CA LEU A 179 -9.59 -12.94 2.90
C LEU A 179 -8.69 -13.94 2.15
N GLY A 180 -9.12 -15.21 2.05
CA GLY A 180 -8.39 -16.26 1.35
C GLY A 180 -8.20 -15.94 -0.14
N TRP A 181 -9.24 -15.45 -0.78
CA TRP A 181 -9.19 -15.05 -2.20
C TRP A 181 -8.31 -13.81 -2.40
N ALA A 182 -8.32 -12.87 -1.46
CA ALA A 182 -7.45 -11.71 -1.50
C ALA A 182 -5.96 -12.12 -1.39
N TYR A 183 -5.61 -13.04 -0.47
CA TYR A 183 -4.25 -13.58 -0.41
C TYR A 183 -3.84 -14.29 -1.70
N LEU A 184 -4.72 -15.11 -2.27
CA LEU A 184 -4.43 -15.84 -3.51
C LEU A 184 -4.17 -14.88 -4.67
N THR A 185 -5.07 -13.93 -4.91
CA THR A 185 -4.95 -12.96 -6.01
C THR A 185 -3.73 -12.06 -5.87
N MET A 186 -3.46 -11.58 -4.66
CA MET A 186 -2.29 -10.73 -4.42
C MET A 186 -0.99 -11.52 -4.49
N SER A 187 -0.95 -12.78 -4.06
CA SER A 187 0.24 -13.62 -4.22
C SER A 187 0.57 -13.87 -5.68
N VAL A 188 -0.42 -14.11 -6.54
CA VAL A 188 -0.23 -14.19 -7.99
C VAL A 188 0.30 -12.86 -8.53
N SER A 189 -0.25 -11.74 -8.08
CA SER A 189 0.22 -10.39 -8.48
C SER A 189 1.68 -10.14 -8.07
N VAL A 190 2.10 -10.60 -6.89
CA VAL A 190 3.50 -10.54 -6.44
C VAL A 190 4.42 -11.32 -7.38
N VAL A 191 4.03 -12.54 -7.78
CA VAL A 191 4.82 -13.34 -8.71
C VAL A 191 4.94 -12.63 -10.06
N ILE A 192 3.84 -12.08 -10.59
CA ILE A 192 3.85 -11.32 -11.85
C ILE A 192 4.76 -10.09 -11.71
N ALA A 193 4.69 -9.36 -10.59
CA ALA A 193 5.55 -8.22 -10.32
C ALA A 193 7.03 -8.59 -10.28
N MET A 194 7.38 -9.71 -9.65
CA MET A 194 8.75 -10.21 -9.64
C MET A 194 9.23 -10.56 -11.06
N LEU A 195 8.42 -11.26 -11.85
CA LEU A 195 8.75 -11.59 -13.23
C LEU A 195 8.93 -10.33 -14.09
N MET A 196 8.04 -9.34 -13.92
CA MET A 196 8.15 -8.07 -14.62
C MET A 196 9.38 -7.27 -14.17
N GLY A 197 9.67 -7.23 -12.87
CA GLY A 197 10.87 -6.59 -12.33
C GLY A 197 12.16 -7.22 -12.88
N VAL A 198 12.21 -8.55 -12.93
CA VAL A 198 13.32 -9.29 -13.55
C VAL A 198 13.41 -8.96 -15.05
N TRP A 199 12.29 -8.88 -15.75
CA TRP A 199 12.27 -8.53 -17.17
C TRP A 199 12.77 -7.09 -17.40
N LEU A 200 12.38 -6.13 -16.58
CA LEU A 200 12.84 -4.75 -16.65
C LEU A 200 14.35 -4.62 -16.38
N SER A 201 14.92 -5.53 -15.59
CA SER A 201 16.33 -5.55 -15.23
C SER A 201 17.23 -6.35 -16.19
N ARG A 202 16.67 -7.13 -17.14
CA ARG A 202 17.44 -8.04 -18.03
C ARG A 202 18.51 -7.38 -18.88
N LYS A 203 18.32 -6.11 -19.26
CA LYS A 203 19.28 -5.35 -20.09
C LYS A 203 20.41 -4.70 -19.28
N VAL A 204 20.36 -4.83 -17.95
CA VAL A 204 21.37 -4.30 -17.08
C VAL A 204 22.52 -5.29 -17.01
N ARG A 205 23.70 -4.84 -17.41
CA ARG A 205 24.94 -5.63 -17.27
C ARG A 205 25.16 -5.89 -15.78
N SER A 206 25.50 -7.12 -15.42
CA SER A 206 25.79 -7.47 -14.02
C SER A 206 26.79 -6.45 -13.42
N VAL A 207 26.32 -5.66 -12.49
CA VAL A 207 27.17 -4.79 -11.70
C VAL A 207 27.83 -5.67 -10.64
N ASP A 208 29.12 -5.52 -10.47
CA ASP A 208 29.84 -6.22 -9.40
C ASP A 208 29.32 -5.67 -8.05
N MET A 209 28.34 -6.34 -7.49
CA MET A 209 27.72 -5.95 -6.23
C MET A 209 28.42 -6.66 -5.09
N ALA A 210 28.66 -5.94 -4.01
CA ALA A 210 29.11 -6.53 -2.77
C ALA A 210 28.18 -7.69 -2.38
N ALA A 211 28.76 -8.82 -2.02
CA ALA A 211 27.99 -9.99 -1.60
C ALA A 211 27.07 -9.61 -0.43
N PRO A 212 25.76 -9.95 -0.49
CA PRO A 212 24.86 -9.67 0.61
C PRO A 212 25.33 -10.39 1.88
N GLU A 213 25.13 -9.76 3.03
CA GLU A 213 25.38 -10.40 4.32
C GLU A 213 24.51 -11.67 4.45
N PRO A 214 25.03 -12.76 5.02
CA PRO A 214 24.23 -13.95 5.25
C PRO A 214 23.01 -13.63 6.13
N LEU A 215 21.84 -14.18 5.79
CA LEU A 215 20.58 -13.91 6.51
C LEU A 215 20.70 -14.08 8.02
N GLY A 216 21.41 -15.13 8.47
CA GLY A 216 21.65 -15.38 9.90
C GLY A 216 22.42 -14.27 10.60
N GLN A 217 23.35 -13.61 9.90
CA GLN A 217 24.10 -12.48 10.45
C GLN A 217 23.24 -11.23 10.53
N VAL A 218 22.49 -10.92 9.45
CA VAL A 218 21.54 -9.79 9.41
C VAL A 218 20.54 -9.88 10.56
N LEU A 219 19.87 -11.05 10.69
CA LEU A 219 18.89 -11.26 11.73
C LEU A 219 19.51 -11.24 13.13
N ARG A 220 20.67 -11.89 13.35
CA ARG A 220 21.33 -11.89 14.65
C ARG A 220 21.77 -10.49 15.10
N ALA A 221 22.22 -9.66 14.15
CA ALA A 221 22.68 -8.29 14.44
C ALA A 221 21.51 -7.32 14.67
N ARG A 222 20.39 -7.47 13.93
CA ARG A 222 19.35 -6.44 13.85
C ARG A 222 17.93 -6.94 14.14
N TRP A 223 17.72 -8.14 14.66
CA TRP A 223 16.38 -8.70 14.92
C TRP A 223 15.49 -7.79 15.79
N ARG A 224 16.09 -7.02 16.71
CA ARG A 224 15.36 -6.09 17.58
C ARG A 224 14.64 -5.00 16.81
N THR A 225 15.15 -4.60 15.65
CA THR A 225 14.50 -3.59 14.80
C THR A 225 13.21 -4.13 14.18
N LEU A 226 13.10 -5.45 14.00
CA LEU A 226 11.93 -6.11 13.42
C LEU A 226 10.83 -6.37 14.47
N ILE A 227 11.11 -6.23 15.77
CA ILE A 227 10.13 -6.51 16.82
C ILE A 227 8.82 -5.73 16.62
N PRO A 228 8.81 -4.39 16.44
CA PRO A 228 7.57 -3.65 16.31
C PRO A 228 6.75 -4.11 15.10
N MET A 229 7.43 -4.42 14.00
CA MET A 229 6.79 -4.93 12.77
C MET A 229 6.19 -6.33 13.00
N THR A 230 6.93 -7.22 13.64
CA THR A 230 6.47 -8.59 13.95
C THR A 230 5.30 -8.56 14.95
N VAL A 231 5.38 -7.69 15.96
CA VAL A 231 4.30 -7.53 16.94
C VAL A 231 3.01 -7.06 16.27
N LEU A 232 3.09 -6.03 15.41
CA LEU A 232 1.92 -5.58 14.65
C LEU A 232 1.34 -6.70 13.79
N LEU A 233 2.21 -7.41 13.04
CA LEU A 233 1.79 -8.50 12.18
C LEU A 233 1.07 -9.60 12.97
N VAL A 234 1.62 -10.00 14.12
CA VAL A 234 1.03 -11.01 15.01
C VAL A 234 -0.33 -10.54 15.54
N ILE A 235 -0.44 -9.28 15.99
CA ILE A 235 -1.70 -8.71 16.48
C ILE A 235 -2.77 -8.73 15.37
N VAL A 236 -2.42 -8.29 14.17
CA VAL A 236 -3.37 -8.23 13.05
C VAL A 236 -3.79 -9.63 12.59
N ILE A 237 -2.85 -10.57 12.49
CA ILE A 237 -3.19 -11.97 12.16
C ILE A 237 -4.07 -12.58 13.23
N ALA A 238 -3.75 -12.39 14.51
CA ALA A 238 -4.56 -12.91 15.62
C ALA A 238 -5.98 -12.32 15.58
N ALA A 239 -6.11 -11.02 15.34
CA ALA A 239 -7.42 -10.37 15.18
C ALA A 239 -8.20 -10.93 13.97
N SER A 240 -7.52 -11.19 12.85
CA SER A 240 -8.13 -11.78 11.64
C SER A 240 -8.57 -13.23 11.83
N LEU A 241 -7.96 -13.96 12.77
CA LEU A 241 -8.34 -15.34 13.11
C LEU A 241 -9.45 -15.41 14.17
N GLY A 242 -10.08 -14.29 14.52
CA GLY A 242 -11.18 -14.24 15.48
C GLY A 242 -10.74 -14.14 16.94
N PHE A 243 -9.45 -14.00 17.22
CA PHE A 243 -8.98 -13.65 18.56
C PHE A 243 -9.23 -12.16 18.79
N ASN A 244 -10.41 -11.84 19.30
CA ASN A 244 -10.78 -10.47 19.67
C ASN A 244 -9.99 -10.03 20.92
N LEU A 245 -8.73 -9.64 20.71
CA LEU A 245 -7.85 -9.14 21.78
C LEU A 245 -8.47 -7.95 22.52
N PHE A 246 -9.37 -7.22 21.86
CA PHE A 246 -10.02 -6.02 22.41
C PHE A 246 -11.31 -6.30 23.18
N GLU A 247 -11.93 -7.47 23.04
CA GLU A 247 -13.09 -7.85 23.87
C GLU A 247 -12.75 -8.02 25.34
N HIS A 248 -11.48 -8.29 25.63
CA HIS A 248 -10.98 -8.49 27.01
C HIS A 248 -10.43 -7.22 27.66
N VAL A 249 -10.43 -6.09 26.96
CA VAL A 249 -10.00 -4.80 27.53
C VAL A 249 -11.22 -4.08 28.10
N PRO A 250 -11.32 -3.95 29.46
CA PRO A 250 -12.43 -3.23 30.08
C PRO A 250 -12.48 -1.77 29.56
N GLY A 251 -13.60 -1.36 28.99
CA GLY A 251 -13.83 0.00 28.45
C GLY A 251 -13.86 0.11 26.94
N ILE A 252 -13.26 -0.81 26.18
CA ILE A 252 -13.32 -0.80 24.69
C ILE A 252 -14.51 -1.63 24.19
N ALA A 253 -14.86 -2.70 24.90
CA ALA A 253 -15.94 -3.62 24.55
C ALA A 253 -17.36 -2.96 24.50
N GLN A 254 -17.55 -1.80 25.11
CA GLN A 254 -18.85 -1.11 25.15
C GLN A 254 -19.08 -0.13 24.00
N GLY A 255 -18.04 0.29 23.30
CA GLY A 255 -18.13 1.28 22.23
C GLY A 255 -18.44 0.77 20.81
N TRP A 256 -18.38 -0.55 20.60
CA TRP A 256 -18.51 -1.17 19.26
C TRP A 256 -19.84 -1.89 19.02
N ARG A 257 -20.83 -1.74 19.91
CA ARG A 257 -22.15 -2.40 19.78
C ARG A 257 -23.25 -1.46 19.29
N HIS A 258 -22.91 -0.39 18.56
CA HIS A 258 -23.93 0.49 17.95
C HIS A 258 -23.68 0.66 16.48
#